data_7287f5aa11816cce42e0b7ba818ef119
#
_entry.id   7287f5aa11816cce42e0b7ba818ef119
#
_cell.length_a   1.000
_cell.length_b   1.000
_cell.length_c   1.000
_cell.angle_alpha   90.00
_cell.angle_beta   90.00
_cell.angle_gamma   90.00
#
_symmetry.space_group_name_H-M   'P 1'
#
loop_
_entity.id
_entity.type
_entity.pdbx_description
1 polymer ?
#
loop_
_entity_poly.entity_id
_entity_poly.type
_entity_poly.pdbx_seq_one_letter_code
_entity_poly.pdbx_strand_id
1 'polypeptide(L)'
;LKPGAVVCDVARPRNVSKEVSVKRKDVLVIEGGIINIPGDVNFGFNFGFPPKTSYACMAETMILALEKRYENFSLGRSLDVSKVDLISQMAAKHGFSLAGFRNFERAITQSEIDQVMHYAVENLAIHRG
;
A
#
# COMPACT_ATOMS: atom_id res chain seq x y z
N LEU A 1 5.97 19.21 2.77
CA LEU A 1 4.68 18.58 3.02
C LEU A 1 3.90 19.37 4.06
N LYS A 2 2.59 19.52 3.88
CA LYS A 2 1.70 20.18 4.84
C LYS A 2 1.44 19.23 6.03
N PRO A 3 1.20 19.77 7.25
CA PRO A 3 0.70 18.96 8.36
C PRO A 3 -0.59 18.22 7.97
N GLY A 4 -0.71 16.97 8.39
CA GLY A 4 -1.82 16.11 7.99
C GLY A 4 -1.67 15.43 6.62
N ALA A 5 -0.55 15.63 5.90
CA ALA A 5 -0.34 15.00 4.61
C ALA A 5 -0.07 13.48 4.76
N VAL A 6 -0.59 12.72 3.81
CA VAL A 6 -0.28 11.30 3.65
C VAL A 6 0.56 11.10 2.39
N VAL A 7 1.66 10.37 2.51
CA VAL A 7 2.54 10.00 1.41
C VAL A 7 2.54 8.49 1.28
N CYS A 8 2.14 7.97 0.13
CA CYS A 8 2.24 6.56 -0.19
C CYS A 8 3.48 6.34 -1.07
N ASP A 9 4.53 5.77 -0.49
CA ASP A 9 5.75 5.43 -1.23
C ASP A 9 5.64 4.01 -1.80
N VAL A 10 5.46 3.93 -3.11
CA VAL A 10 5.35 2.65 -3.84
C VAL A 10 6.66 2.24 -4.50
N ALA A 11 7.70 3.07 -4.38
CA ALA A 11 8.97 2.85 -5.07
C ALA A 11 9.86 1.82 -4.36
N ARG A 12 10.65 1.11 -5.15
CA ARG A 12 11.74 0.28 -4.69
C ARG A 12 13.00 0.55 -5.55
N PRO A 13 14.08 1.05 -4.97
CA PRO A 13 14.23 1.46 -3.55
C PRO A 13 13.29 2.63 -3.18
N ARG A 14 13.07 2.81 -1.87
CA ARG A 14 12.19 3.86 -1.32
C ARG A 14 12.64 5.26 -1.76
N ASN A 15 11.68 6.12 -2.12
CA ASN A 15 11.94 7.53 -2.42
C ASN A 15 11.90 8.43 -1.17
N VAL A 16 11.18 7.99 -0.13
CA VAL A 16 11.05 8.74 1.12
C VAL A 16 12.05 8.24 2.16
N SER A 17 12.87 9.15 2.68
CA SER A 17 13.83 8.84 3.74
C SER A 17 13.11 8.50 5.05
N LYS A 18 13.67 7.54 5.81
CA LYS A 18 13.23 7.21 7.17
C LYS A 18 13.22 8.41 8.11
N GLU A 19 14.09 9.37 7.87
CA GLU A 19 14.15 10.61 8.67
C GLU A 19 12.85 11.42 8.61
N VAL A 20 12.12 11.36 7.50
CA VAL A 20 10.82 12.06 7.37
C VAL A 20 9.86 11.53 8.42
N SER A 21 9.71 10.22 8.55
CA SER A 21 8.81 9.62 9.55
C SER A 21 9.27 9.83 11.00
N VAL A 22 10.55 10.09 11.22
CA VAL A 22 11.10 10.40 12.55
C VAL A 22 10.88 11.87 12.91
N LYS A 23 11.18 12.79 11.98
CA LYS A 23 11.16 14.24 12.22
C LYS A 23 9.77 14.86 12.03
N ARG A 24 8.91 14.27 11.19
CA ARG A 24 7.60 14.80 10.79
C ARG A 24 6.47 13.88 11.29
N LYS A 25 6.15 13.99 12.58
CA LYS A 25 5.04 13.24 13.19
C LYS A 25 3.65 13.72 12.77
N ASP A 26 3.61 14.86 12.12
CA ASP A 26 2.43 15.48 11.51
C ASP A 26 2.17 14.98 10.06
N VAL A 27 3.01 14.09 9.54
CA VAL A 27 2.88 13.50 8.20
C VAL A 27 2.89 11.98 8.31
N LEU A 28 1.96 11.33 7.62
CA LEU A 28 1.93 9.88 7.52
C LEU A 28 2.66 9.42 6.26
N VAL A 29 3.72 8.65 6.44
CA VAL A 29 4.39 7.95 5.33
C VAL A 29 3.98 6.49 5.38
N ILE A 30 3.37 5.98 4.32
CA ILE A 30 2.98 4.57 4.18
C ILE A 30 3.71 3.94 3.00
N GLU A 31 4.10 2.70 3.14
CA GLU A 31 4.58 1.88 2.02
C GLU A 31 3.39 1.23 1.34
N GLY A 32 3.19 1.54 0.07
CA GLY A 32 2.12 0.95 -0.73
C GLY A 32 2.50 -0.41 -1.31
N GLY A 33 1.47 -1.14 -1.75
CA GLY A 33 1.65 -2.32 -2.58
C GLY A 33 2.07 -3.60 -1.88
N ILE A 34 1.72 -3.77 -0.59
CA ILE A 34 1.89 -5.05 0.12
C ILE A 34 0.54 -5.74 0.28
N ILE A 35 0.48 -6.98 -0.15
CA ILE A 35 -0.74 -7.79 -0.23
C ILE A 35 -0.56 -9.07 0.60
N ASN A 36 -1.57 -9.42 1.39
CA ASN A 36 -1.69 -10.72 2.01
C ASN A 36 -2.10 -11.76 0.97
N ILE A 37 -1.40 -12.88 0.95
CA ILE A 37 -1.66 -13.99 0.05
C ILE A 37 -2.44 -15.06 0.81
N PRO A 38 -3.53 -15.58 0.24
CA PRO A 38 -4.29 -16.66 0.84
C PRO A 38 -3.51 -17.98 0.86
N GLY A 39 -3.85 -18.85 1.80
CA GLY A 39 -3.27 -20.18 1.90
C GLY A 39 -1.92 -20.22 2.60
N ASP A 40 -1.25 -21.36 2.48
CA ASP A 40 0.05 -21.61 3.12
C ASP A 40 1.17 -21.52 2.09
N VAL A 41 1.44 -20.29 1.65
CA VAL A 41 2.43 -20.02 0.61
C VAL A 41 3.80 -19.80 1.24
N ASN A 42 4.79 -20.54 0.74
CA ASN A 42 6.20 -20.31 1.04
C ASN A 42 6.96 -20.08 -0.28
N PHE A 43 7.50 -18.90 -0.45
CA PHE A 43 8.28 -18.54 -1.65
C PHE A 43 9.73 -19.02 -1.61
N GLY A 44 10.18 -19.61 -0.49
CA GLY A 44 11.56 -20.06 -0.31
C GLY A 44 12.57 -18.94 -0.12
N PHE A 45 12.15 -17.69 -0.04
CA PHE A 45 13.00 -16.52 0.21
C PHE A 45 12.24 -15.41 0.95
N ASN A 46 12.99 -14.50 1.58
CA ASN A 46 12.45 -13.42 2.37
C ASN A 46 12.63 -12.08 1.62
N PHE A 47 11.54 -11.37 1.35
CA PHE A 47 11.58 -10.02 0.75
C PHE A 47 11.74 -8.90 1.77
N GLY A 48 11.89 -9.20 3.06
CA GLY A 48 11.87 -8.19 4.12
C GLY A 48 10.47 -7.84 4.65
N PHE A 49 9.45 -8.66 4.32
CA PHE A 49 8.06 -8.51 4.78
C PHE A 49 7.60 -9.74 5.56
N PRO A 50 6.50 -9.64 6.32
CA PRO A 50 5.94 -10.78 7.03
C PRO A 50 5.66 -11.97 6.11
N PRO A 51 5.69 -13.21 6.63
CA PRO A 51 5.25 -14.39 5.88
C PRO A 51 3.86 -14.19 5.27
N LYS A 52 3.60 -14.87 4.15
CA LYS A 52 2.31 -14.82 3.43
C LYS A 52 1.95 -13.42 2.91
N THR A 53 2.95 -12.59 2.66
CA THR A 53 2.77 -11.31 1.97
C THR A 53 3.60 -11.26 0.70
N SER A 54 3.20 -10.43 -0.26
CA SER A 54 3.97 -10.13 -1.47
C SER A 54 3.79 -8.69 -1.91
N TYR A 55 4.58 -8.29 -2.89
CA TYR A 55 4.32 -7.05 -3.63
C TYR A 55 3.03 -7.16 -4.45
N ALA A 56 2.32 -6.05 -4.61
CA ALA A 56 1.07 -6.00 -5.37
C ALA A 56 1.24 -6.45 -6.84
N CYS A 57 2.36 -6.13 -7.48
CA CYS A 57 2.65 -6.58 -8.84
C CYS A 57 2.77 -8.11 -8.95
N MET A 58 3.34 -8.76 -7.94
CA MET A 58 3.37 -10.22 -7.86
C MET A 58 1.98 -10.79 -7.58
N ALA A 59 1.21 -10.17 -6.69
CA ALA A 59 -0.16 -10.58 -6.39
C ALA A 59 -1.05 -10.45 -7.64
N GLU A 60 -0.94 -9.35 -8.41
CA GLU A 60 -1.64 -9.19 -9.70
C GLU A 60 -1.35 -10.37 -10.63
N THR A 61 -0.09 -10.72 -10.81
CA THR A 61 0.31 -11.87 -11.65
C THR A 61 -0.28 -13.18 -11.16
N MET A 62 -0.27 -13.43 -9.85
CA MET A 62 -0.87 -14.64 -9.26
C MET A 62 -2.38 -14.67 -9.48
N ILE A 63 -3.08 -13.56 -9.27
CA ILE A 63 -4.54 -13.43 -9.45
C ILE A 63 -4.91 -13.69 -10.91
N LEU A 64 -4.20 -13.07 -11.85
CA LEU A 64 -4.43 -13.28 -13.28
C LEU A 64 -4.21 -14.73 -13.70
N ALA A 65 -3.18 -15.38 -13.15
CA ALA A 65 -2.93 -16.80 -13.40
C ALA A 65 -4.05 -17.70 -12.84
N LEU A 66 -4.56 -17.42 -11.64
CA LEU A 66 -5.71 -18.14 -11.06
C LEU A 66 -7.00 -17.96 -11.92
N GLU A 67 -7.19 -16.80 -12.50
CA GLU A 67 -8.30 -16.50 -13.41
C GLU A 67 -8.04 -16.97 -14.86
N LYS A 68 -6.86 -17.55 -15.15
CA LYS A 68 -6.42 -17.96 -16.49
C LYS A 68 -6.45 -16.81 -17.51
N ARG A 69 -6.19 -15.61 -17.04
CA ARG A 69 -6.13 -14.38 -17.86
C ARG A 69 -4.68 -14.04 -18.17
N TYR A 70 -4.19 -14.47 -19.33
CA TYR A 70 -2.80 -14.27 -19.76
C TYR A 70 -2.72 -13.02 -20.66
N GLU A 71 -2.96 -11.86 -20.05
CA GLU A 71 -3.01 -10.56 -20.71
C GLU A 71 -2.28 -9.47 -19.90
N ASN A 72 -1.89 -8.40 -20.55
CA ASN A 72 -1.34 -7.22 -19.88
C ASN A 72 -2.47 -6.48 -19.14
N PHE A 73 -2.32 -6.28 -17.84
CA PHE A 73 -3.34 -5.67 -16.99
C PHE A 73 -2.97 -4.25 -16.57
N SER A 74 -1.87 -4.08 -15.84
CA SER A 74 -1.35 -2.79 -15.39
C SER A 74 -0.04 -2.45 -16.11
N LEU A 75 -0.06 -2.33 -17.43
CA LEU A 75 1.12 -2.02 -18.23
C LEU A 75 1.17 -0.53 -18.59
N GLY A 76 2.33 0.10 -18.37
CA GLY A 76 2.60 1.47 -18.76
C GLY A 76 2.04 2.52 -17.82
N ARG A 77 1.76 3.72 -18.33
CA ARG A 77 1.32 4.87 -17.54
C ARG A 77 -0.20 5.07 -17.54
N SER A 78 -0.88 4.45 -18.46
CA SER A 78 -2.34 4.56 -18.60
C SER A 78 -3.00 3.43 -17.84
N LEU A 79 -3.63 3.76 -16.72
CA LEU A 79 -4.36 2.81 -15.89
C LEU A 79 -5.87 2.99 -16.14
N ASP A 80 -6.50 1.92 -16.58
CA ASP A 80 -7.95 1.88 -16.75
C ASP A 80 -8.62 1.55 -15.39
N VAL A 81 -9.49 2.44 -14.92
CA VAL A 81 -10.21 2.27 -13.65
C VAL A 81 -11.04 1.00 -13.64
N SER A 82 -11.62 0.61 -14.77
CA SER A 82 -12.38 -0.65 -14.87
C SER A 82 -11.51 -1.88 -14.60
N LYS A 83 -10.24 -1.84 -14.97
CA LYS A 83 -9.27 -2.89 -14.65
C LYS A 83 -8.91 -2.91 -13.15
N VAL A 84 -8.84 -1.73 -12.51
CA VAL A 84 -8.62 -1.65 -11.06
C VAL A 84 -9.77 -2.30 -10.29
N ASP A 85 -11.01 -2.01 -10.68
CA ASP A 85 -12.19 -2.61 -10.07
C ASP A 85 -12.22 -4.12 -10.30
N LEU A 86 -11.89 -4.55 -11.50
CA LEU A 86 -11.89 -5.97 -11.86
C LEU A 86 -10.82 -6.75 -11.09
N ILE A 87 -9.57 -6.25 -11.00
CA ILE A 87 -8.52 -6.95 -10.24
C ILE A 87 -8.86 -6.98 -8.74
N SER A 88 -9.51 -5.94 -8.22
CA SER A 88 -9.97 -5.90 -6.83
C SER A 88 -11.04 -6.97 -6.54
N GLN A 89 -11.97 -7.17 -7.46
CA GLN A 89 -12.99 -8.23 -7.35
C GLN A 89 -12.36 -9.63 -7.42
N MET A 90 -11.45 -9.84 -8.37
CA MET A 90 -10.73 -11.11 -8.48
C MET A 90 -9.85 -11.37 -7.25
N ALA A 91 -9.19 -10.35 -6.71
CA ALA A 91 -8.42 -10.45 -5.47
C ALA A 91 -9.30 -10.91 -4.30
N ALA A 92 -10.44 -10.26 -4.10
CA ALA A 92 -11.39 -10.63 -3.05
C ALA A 92 -11.93 -12.05 -3.23
N LYS A 93 -12.27 -12.45 -4.46
CA LYS A 93 -12.74 -13.80 -4.81
C LYS A 93 -11.73 -14.88 -4.39
N HIS A 94 -10.44 -14.63 -4.57
CA HIS A 94 -9.38 -15.57 -4.23
C HIS A 94 -8.81 -15.40 -2.81
N GLY A 95 -9.32 -14.46 -2.01
CA GLY A 95 -8.89 -14.25 -0.63
C GLY A 95 -7.63 -13.41 -0.48
N PHE A 96 -7.19 -12.69 -1.51
CA PHE A 96 -6.14 -11.69 -1.38
C PHE A 96 -6.67 -10.44 -0.68
N SER A 97 -5.86 -9.80 0.14
CA SER A 97 -6.24 -8.58 0.85
C SER A 97 -5.05 -7.66 1.07
N LEU A 98 -5.31 -6.38 1.38
CA LEU A 98 -4.24 -5.46 1.78
C LEU A 98 -3.62 -5.93 3.09
N ALA A 99 -2.28 -5.87 3.18
CA ALA A 99 -1.53 -6.28 4.37
C ALA A 99 -1.52 -5.23 5.49
N GLY A 100 -2.40 -4.22 5.41
CA GLY A 100 -2.42 -3.07 6.31
C GLY A 100 -1.38 -2.01 5.94
N PHE A 101 -1.36 -0.93 6.72
CA PHE A 101 -0.40 0.14 6.52
C PHE A 101 0.91 -0.18 7.23
N ARG A 102 1.98 -0.06 6.50
CA ARG A 102 3.34 -0.30 6.98
C ARG A 102 4.24 0.89 6.64
N ASN A 103 5.29 1.03 7.42
CA ASN A 103 6.30 2.05 7.23
C ASN A 103 7.65 1.54 7.74
N PHE A 104 8.67 1.52 6.90
CA PHE A 104 10.04 1.09 7.25
C PHE A 104 10.06 -0.21 8.06
N GLU A 105 9.40 -1.26 7.52
CA GLU A 105 9.39 -2.64 8.03
C GLU A 105 8.54 -2.85 9.30
N ARG A 106 7.83 -1.83 9.79
CA ARG A 106 6.89 -1.95 10.92
C ARG A 106 5.45 -1.63 10.51
N ALA A 107 4.49 -2.16 11.25
CA ALA A 107 3.10 -1.75 11.12
C ALA A 107 2.92 -0.31 11.64
N ILE A 108 2.06 0.47 10.99
CA ILE A 108 1.61 1.77 11.46
C ILE A 108 0.47 1.54 12.44
N THR A 109 0.53 2.23 13.58
CA THR A 109 -0.51 2.12 14.62
C THR A 109 -1.70 3.03 14.32
N GLN A 110 -2.87 2.67 14.86
CA GLN A 110 -4.06 3.52 14.76
C GLN A 110 -3.81 4.91 15.38
N SER A 111 -3.08 5.00 16.48
CA SER A 111 -2.71 6.27 17.11
C SER A 111 -1.92 7.20 16.18
N GLU A 112 -1.01 6.66 15.37
CA GLU A 112 -0.26 7.46 14.37
C GLU A 112 -1.19 7.99 13.26
N ILE A 113 -2.15 7.18 12.84
CA ILE A 113 -3.16 7.59 11.86
C ILE A 113 -4.03 8.71 12.44
N ASP A 114 -4.55 8.53 13.65
CA ASP A 114 -5.42 9.50 14.31
C ASP A 114 -4.71 10.82 14.56
N GLN A 115 -3.42 10.78 14.95
CA GLN A 115 -2.60 11.99 15.12
C GLN A 115 -2.48 12.79 13.83
N VAL A 116 -2.18 12.12 12.71
CA VAL A 116 -2.03 12.80 11.41
C VAL A 116 -3.39 13.30 10.91
N MET A 117 -4.47 12.56 11.14
CA MET A 117 -5.83 13.02 10.83
C MET A 117 -6.20 14.28 11.60
N HIS A 118 -5.81 14.39 12.87
CA HIS A 118 -6.01 15.60 13.67
C HIS A 118 -5.34 16.82 13.02
N TYR A 119 -4.07 16.71 12.65
CA TYR A 119 -3.36 17.78 11.92
C TYR A 119 -4.00 18.12 10.57
N ALA A 120 -4.57 17.14 9.87
CA ALA A 120 -5.27 17.39 8.62
C ALA A 120 -6.51 18.25 8.82
N VAL A 121 -7.31 17.96 9.85
CA VAL A 121 -8.52 18.72 10.20
C VAL A 121 -8.17 20.15 10.64
N GLU A 122 -7.17 20.34 11.51
CA GLU A 122 -6.70 21.65 11.92
C GLU A 122 -6.20 22.49 10.73
N ASN A 123 -5.42 21.89 9.82
CA ASN A 123 -4.93 22.56 8.64
C ASN A 123 -6.05 22.98 7.67
N LEU A 124 -7.10 22.16 7.54
CA LEU A 124 -8.29 22.50 6.75
C LEU A 124 -9.08 23.64 7.36
N ALA A 125 -9.19 23.72 8.68
CA ALA A 125 -9.89 24.79 9.38
C ALA A 125 -9.19 26.15 9.17
N ILE A 126 -7.85 26.18 9.23
CA ILE A 126 -7.04 27.39 9.00
C ILE A 126 -7.21 27.94 7.58
N HIS A 127 -7.39 27.06 6.58
CA HIS A 127 -7.46 27.47 5.16
C HIS A 127 -8.89 27.76 4.67
N ARG A 128 -9.91 27.56 5.50
CA ARG A 128 -11.32 27.90 5.21
C ARG A 128 -11.78 29.21 5.83
N GLY A 129 -10.97 29.83 6.65
CA GLY A 129 -11.17 31.21 7.17
C GLY A 129 -10.42 32.22 6.33
#